data_90111597dd3a956b7a08379167af3afe
#
_entry.id   90111597dd3a956b7a08379167af3afe
#
_cell.length_a   1.000
_cell.length_b   1.000
_cell.length_c   1.000
_cell.angle_alpha   90.00
_cell.angle_beta   90.00
_cell.angle_gamma   90.00
#
_symmetry.space_group_name_H-M   'P 1'
#
loop_
_entity.id
_entity.type
_entity.pdbx_description
1 polymer ?
#
loop_
_entity_poly.entity_id
_entity_poly.type
_entity_poly.pdbx_seq_one_letter_code
_entity_poly.pdbx_strand_id
1 'polypeptide(L)'
;LCEENAAGNRTAISRRLAAELQKNLEAGEQSILLMNRRGYHTFVACRSCGHVVTCPNCSISLTYHRANGRLMCHYCGYSEPFRDTCPECGEQDVRYAGFGTQRVEEELALLFPKARILRMDADTTMARYAHEDKLAAFSHGEYEIMLGTQMVAKGLDFPRVTLVGVISADQQLYNDDYRSLERAFAPVSYTHLTL
;
A
#
# COMPACT_ATOMS: atom_id res chain seq x y z
N LEU A 1 3.85 -6.55 -10.71
CA LEU A 1 3.04 -5.45 -11.29
C LEU A 1 2.83 -5.68 -12.80
N CYS A 2 3.88 -5.95 -13.57
CA CYS A 2 3.78 -6.20 -15.03
C CYS A 2 2.87 -7.37 -15.36
N GLU A 3 2.96 -8.48 -14.64
CA GLU A 3 2.10 -9.67 -14.81
C GLU A 3 0.62 -9.38 -14.52
N GLU A 4 0.33 -8.58 -13.49
CA GLU A 4 -1.04 -8.17 -13.16
C GLU A 4 -1.63 -7.25 -14.23
N ASN A 5 -0.82 -6.29 -14.73
CA ASN A 5 -1.25 -5.41 -15.81
C ASN A 5 -1.47 -6.16 -17.13
N ALA A 6 -0.58 -7.10 -17.48
CA ALA A 6 -0.73 -7.96 -18.66
C ALA A 6 -2.01 -8.81 -18.60
N ALA A 7 -2.43 -9.19 -17.38
CA ALA A 7 -3.68 -9.89 -17.13
C ALA A 7 -4.92 -8.97 -16.99
N GLY A 8 -4.78 -7.66 -17.25
CA GLY A 8 -5.86 -6.68 -17.14
C GLY A 8 -6.23 -6.25 -15.74
N ASN A 9 -5.52 -6.70 -14.71
CA ASN A 9 -5.76 -6.26 -13.34
C ASN A 9 -5.15 -4.88 -13.09
N ARG A 10 -5.99 -3.87 -12.91
CA ARG A 10 -5.60 -2.48 -12.62
C ARG A 10 -5.89 -2.05 -11.19
N THR A 11 -6.28 -2.99 -10.32
CA THR A 11 -6.58 -2.73 -8.90
C THR A 11 -5.29 -2.74 -8.05
N ALA A 12 -5.39 -2.24 -6.82
CA ALA A 12 -4.32 -2.32 -5.83
C ALA A 12 -4.14 -3.75 -5.29
N ILE A 13 -5.16 -4.60 -5.45
CA ILE A 13 -5.20 -5.98 -4.96
C ILE A 13 -4.77 -6.92 -6.08
N SER A 14 -3.67 -7.65 -5.91
CA SER A 14 -3.26 -8.66 -6.87
C SER A 14 -4.24 -9.83 -6.89
N ARG A 15 -4.33 -10.53 -8.02
CA ARG A 15 -5.20 -11.72 -8.17
C ARG A 15 -4.85 -12.80 -7.13
N ARG A 16 -3.56 -12.97 -6.84
CA ARG A 16 -3.10 -13.91 -5.81
C ARG A 16 -3.59 -13.50 -4.43
N LEU A 17 -3.43 -12.23 -4.05
CA LEU A 17 -3.92 -11.72 -2.77
C LEU A 17 -5.43 -11.85 -2.66
N ALA A 18 -6.18 -11.54 -3.72
CA ALA A 18 -7.63 -11.70 -3.76
C ALA A 18 -8.04 -13.17 -3.56
N ALA A 19 -7.34 -14.13 -4.18
CA ALA A 19 -7.60 -15.54 -4.01
C ALA A 19 -7.33 -16.04 -2.58
N GLU A 20 -6.24 -15.59 -1.94
CA GLU A 20 -5.93 -15.96 -0.56
C GLU A 20 -6.92 -15.30 0.43
N LEU A 21 -7.32 -14.05 0.20
CA LEU A 21 -8.36 -13.40 1.00
C LEU A 21 -9.70 -14.15 0.91
N GLN A 22 -10.08 -14.60 -0.28
CA GLN A 22 -11.30 -15.38 -0.48
C GLN A 22 -11.28 -16.67 0.35
N LYS A 23 -10.18 -17.44 0.27
CA LYS A 23 -10.01 -18.67 1.07
C LYS A 23 -10.10 -18.40 2.56
N ASN A 24 -9.46 -17.32 3.02
CA ASN A 24 -9.44 -16.94 4.43
C ASN A 24 -10.85 -16.58 4.93
N LEU A 25 -11.61 -15.83 4.13
CA LEU A 25 -13.00 -15.49 4.43
C LEU A 25 -13.89 -16.73 4.48
N GLU A 26 -13.70 -17.70 3.57
CA GLU A 26 -14.43 -18.97 3.55
C GLU A 26 -14.12 -19.85 4.76
N ALA A 27 -12.87 -19.78 5.26
CA ALA A 27 -12.46 -20.45 6.50
C ALA A 27 -12.96 -19.77 7.78
N GLY A 28 -13.54 -18.57 7.68
CA GLY A 28 -13.97 -17.77 8.82
C GLY A 28 -12.82 -17.17 9.62
N GLU A 29 -11.67 -17.02 8.98
CA GLU A 29 -10.44 -16.46 9.55
C GLU A 29 -10.30 -14.97 9.23
N GLN A 30 -9.42 -14.28 9.94
CA GLN A 30 -9.20 -12.85 9.79
C GLN A 30 -7.93 -12.56 8.98
N SER A 31 -7.94 -11.43 8.29
CA SER A 31 -6.82 -10.96 7.48
C SER A 31 -6.39 -9.55 7.86
N ILE A 32 -5.10 -9.28 7.84
CA ILE A 32 -4.56 -7.93 7.98
C ILE A 32 -3.89 -7.51 6.67
N LEU A 33 -4.28 -6.36 6.16
CA LEU A 33 -3.67 -5.74 5.00
C LEU A 33 -2.89 -4.50 5.43
N LEU A 34 -1.59 -4.55 5.24
CA LEU A 34 -0.69 -3.47 5.59
C LEU A 34 -0.42 -2.60 4.37
N MET A 35 -0.72 -1.32 4.51
CA MET A 35 -0.26 -0.30 3.58
C MET A 35 0.83 0.52 4.23
N ASN A 36 1.93 0.70 3.54
CA ASN A 36 2.93 1.63 4.02
C ASN A 36 2.63 3.05 3.54
N ARG A 37 1.88 3.80 4.34
CA ARG A 37 1.61 5.21 4.10
C ARG A 37 2.38 6.09 5.10
N ARG A 38 3.69 6.25 4.88
CA ARG A 38 4.40 7.40 5.42
C ARG A 38 4.81 8.30 4.26
N GLY A 39 4.12 9.44 4.15
CA GLY A 39 4.42 10.51 3.22
C GLY A 39 3.56 10.49 1.96
N TYR A 40 3.15 11.66 1.54
CA TYR A 40 2.49 12.00 0.27
C TYR A 40 3.44 11.84 -0.95
N HIS A 41 4.48 11.00 -0.85
CA HIS A 41 5.42 10.78 -1.93
C HIS A 41 4.81 9.80 -2.93
N THR A 42 4.04 10.33 -3.85
CA THR A 42 3.58 9.62 -5.04
C THR A 42 4.75 9.52 -6.01
N PHE A 43 5.53 8.44 -5.92
CA PHE A 43 6.50 8.16 -6.97
C PHE A 43 5.78 7.88 -8.30
N VAL A 44 6.46 8.13 -9.39
CA VAL A 44 5.92 7.99 -10.72
C VAL A 44 6.58 6.80 -11.40
N ALA A 45 5.75 5.86 -11.86
CA ALA A 45 6.22 4.66 -12.52
C ALA A 45 5.40 4.33 -13.77
N CYS A 46 6.03 3.71 -14.72
CA CYS A 46 5.38 3.12 -15.88
C CYS A 46 4.73 1.79 -15.47
N ARG A 47 3.44 1.64 -15.77
CA ARG A 47 2.71 0.39 -15.49
C ARG A 47 3.07 -0.73 -16.46
N SER A 48 3.49 -0.39 -17.67
CA SER A 48 3.83 -1.37 -18.70
C SER A 48 5.16 -2.07 -18.43
N CYS A 49 6.23 -1.31 -18.11
CA CYS A 49 7.58 -1.87 -17.91
C CYS A 49 8.10 -1.81 -16.47
N GLY A 50 7.41 -1.11 -15.57
CA GLY A 50 7.84 -0.95 -14.18
C GLY A 50 8.90 0.14 -13.96
N HIS A 51 9.35 0.85 -15.01
CA HIS A 51 10.34 1.93 -14.89
C HIS A 51 9.84 3.01 -13.92
N VAL A 52 10.67 3.35 -12.93
CA VAL A 52 10.41 4.44 -11.97
C VAL A 52 11.15 5.69 -12.43
N VAL A 53 10.43 6.82 -12.51
CA VAL A 53 11.04 8.09 -12.90
C VAL A 53 11.92 8.62 -11.76
N THR A 54 13.21 8.72 -12.01
CA THR A 54 14.23 9.10 -11.03
C THR A 54 14.86 10.47 -11.34
N CYS A 55 15.36 11.12 -10.30
CA CYS A 55 16.09 12.37 -10.44
C CYS A 55 17.44 12.14 -11.14
N PRO A 56 17.77 12.89 -12.20
CA PRO A 56 19.03 12.73 -12.91
C PRO A 56 20.27 13.09 -12.06
N ASN A 57 20.10 13.90 -11.02
CA ASN A 57 21.19 14.35 -10.16
C ASN A 57 21.42 13.44 -8.94
N CYS A 58 20.35 12.82 -8.41
CA CYS A 58 20.38 12.10 -7.13
C CYS A 58 20.02 10.62 -7.27
N SER A 59 19.52 10.20 -8.43
CA SER A 59 19.01 8.82 -8.70
C SER A 59 17.88 8.36 -7.80
N ILE A 60 17.26 9.26 -7.01
CA ILE A 60 16.10 8.98 -6.19
C ILE A 60 14.82 9.20 -7.00
N SER A 61 13.72 8.55 -6.60
CA SER A 61 12.43 8.71 -7.27
C SER A 61 11.91 10.14 -7.21
N LEU A 62 11.36 10.64 -8.32
CA LEU A 62 10.69 11.93 -8.35
C LEU A 62 9.28 11.82 -7.78
N THR A 63 8.85 12.87 -7.05
CA THR A 63 7.51 13.00 -6.49
C THR A 63 6.62 13.86 -7.36
N TYR A 64 5.40 13.40 -7.66
CA TYR A 64 4.42 14.18 -8.39
C TYR A 64 3.70 15.16 -7.47
N HIS A 65 3.75 16.44 -7.82
CA HIS A 65 3.04 17.52 -7.14
C HIS A 65 1.80 17.93 -7.93
N ARG A 66 0.64 17.52 -7.43
CA ARG A 66 -0.64 17.78 -8.10
C ARG A 66 -0.96 19.27 -8.26
N ALA A 67 -0.48 20.11 -7.33
CA ALA A 67 -0.75 21.54 -7.34
C ALA A 67 -0.16 22.28 -8.57
N ASN A 68 0.96 21.80 -9.09
CA ASN A 68 1.66 22.43 -10.22
C ASN A 68 1.88 21.50 -11.42
N GLY A 69 1.42 20.23 -11.34
CA GLY A 69 1.58 19.25 -12.40
C GLY A 69 3.03 18.84 -12.70
N ARG A 70 3.94 19.00 -11.73
CA ARG A 70 5.37 18.75 -11.92
C ARG A 70 5.88 17.59 -11.09
N LEU A 71 6.94 16.96 -11.60
CA LEU A 71 7.78 16.05 -10.85
C LEU A 71 8.88 16.83 -10.15
N MET A 72 9.12 16.55 -8.87
CA MET A 72 10.13 17.24 -8.06
C MET A 72 10.98 16.26 -7.26
N CYS A 73 12.26 16.56 -7.16
CA CYS A 73 13.17 15.91 -6.24
C CYS A 73 13.23 16.68 -4.93
N HIS A 74 12.83 16.07 -3.83
CA HIS A 74 12.87 16.71 -2.51
C HIS A 74 14.28 16.82 -1.92
N TYR A 75 15.28 16.20 -2.56
CA TYR A 75 16.67 16.25 -2.09
C TYR A 75 17.43 17.42 -2.71
N CYS A 76 17.41 17.57 -4.04
CA CYS A 76 18.19 18.60 -4.72
C CYS A 76 17.33 19.72 -5.33
N GLY A 77 16.00 19.66 -5.24
CA GLY A 77 15.09 20.64 -5.82
C GLY A 77 14.90 20.53 -7.34
N TYR A 78 15.50 19.55 -8.00
CA TYR A 78 15.26 19.31 -9.43
C TYR A 78 13.77 19.17 -9.72
N SER A 79 13.30 19.77 -10.82
CA SER A 79 11.90 19.72 -11.19
C SER A 79 11.70 19.68 -12.69
N GLU A 80 10.84 18.78 -13.16
CA GLU A 80 10.44 18.68 -14.57
C GLU A 80 8.91 18.54 -14.72
N PRO A 81 8.34 18.84 -15.89
CA PRO A 81 6.93 18.60 -16.15
C PRO A 81 6.63 17.10 -16.11
N PHE A 82 5.43 16.74 -15.60
CA PHE A 82 4.95 15.37 -15.72
C PHE A 82 4.75 15.00 -17.19
N ARG A 83 5.18 13.80 -17.55
CA ARG A 83 4.93 13.19 -18.86
C ARG A 83 4.30 11.82 -18.65
N ASP A 84 3.28 11.51 -19.42
CA ASP A 84 2.61 10.22 -19.40
C ASP A 84 3.34 9.13 -20.22
N THR A 85 4.30 9.55 -21.06
CA THR A 85 5.10 8.68 -21.92
C THR A 85 6.35 8.20 -21.18
N CYS A 86 6.55 6.91 -21.15
CA CYS A 86 7.69 6.29 -20.50
C CYS A 86 8.98 6.49 -21.32
N PRO A 87 10.08 6.98 -20.69
CA PRO A 87 11.35 7.14 -21.39
C PRO A 87 12.02 5.81 -21.76
N GLU A 88 11.69 4.70 -21.10
CA GLU A 88 12.29 3.39 -21.34
C GLU A 88 11.56 2.59 -22.43
N CYS A 89 10.23 2.47 -22.35
CA CYS A 89 9.47 1.62 -23.27
C CYS A 89 8.62 2.40 -24.28
N GLY A 90 8.53 3.74 -24.19
CA GLY A 90 7.76 4.59 -25.08
C GLY A 90 6.24 4.54 -24.88
N GLU A 91 5.73 3.68 -23.99
CA GLU A 91 4.30 3.55 -23.74
C GLU A 91 3.75 4.75 -22.96
N GLN A 92 2.50 5.12 -23.27
CA GLN A 92 1.76 6.19 -22.58
C GLN A 92 1.05 5.65 -21.33
N ASP A 93 1.79 5.01 -20.43
CA ASP A 93 1.23 4.41 -19.21
C ASP A 93 2.06 4.76 -17.95
N VAL A 94 2.66 5.94 -17.98
CA VAL A 94 3.33 6.50 -16.78
C VAL A 94 2.26 7.08 -15.87
N ARG A 95 2.20 6.58 -14.64
CA ARG A 95 1.21 7.00 -13.65
C ARG A 95 1.90 7.29 -12.31
N TYR A 96 1.34 8.22 -11.57
CA TYR A 96 1.72 8.38 -10.18
C TYR A 96 1.10 7.23 -9.35
N ALA A 97 1.96 6.49 -8.69
CA ALA A 97 1.54 5.40 -7.81
C ALA A 97 1.30 5.97 -6.41
N GLY A 98 0.06 6.08 -6.02
CA GLY A 98 -0.37 6.47 -4.69
C GLY A 98 -1.81 6.02 -4.48
N PHE A 99 -1.99 4.83 -3.92
CA PHE A 99 -3.31 4.40 -3.46
C PHE A 99 -3.47 4.87 -2.02
N GLY A 100 -4.51 5.68 -1.75
CA GLY A 100 -4.95 5.93 -0.38
C GLY A 100 -5.63 4.69 0.20
N THR A 101 -5.58 4.54 1.52
CA THR A 101 -6.31 3.48 2.24
C THR A 101 -7.79 3.45 1.87
N GLN A 102 -8.40 4.60 1.64
CA GLN A 102 -9.79 4.73 1.21
C GLN A 102 -10.05 4.02 -0.13
N ARG A 103 -9.18 4.21 -1.13
CA ARG A 103 -9.36 3.54 -2.42
C ARG A 103 -9.23 2.02 -2.32
N VAL A 104 -8.29 1.55 -1.51
CA VAL A 104 -8.13 0.11 -1.27
C VAL A 104 -9.34 -0.46 -0.54
N GLU A 105 -9.90 0.26 0.42
CA GLU A 105 -11.15 -0.11 1.10
C GLU A 105 -12.31 -0.24 0.10
N GLU A 106 -12.47 0.73 -0.80
CA GLU A 106 -13.49 0.70 -1.85
C GLU A 106 -13.30 -0.50 -2.80
N GLU A 107 -12.06 -0.77 -3.24
CA GLU A 107 -11.73 -1.92 -4.08
C GLU A 107 -12.01 -3.26 -3.36
N LEU A 108 -11.68 -3.37 -2.07
CA LEU A 108 -11.97 -4.55 -1.24
C LEU A 108 -13.49 -4.75 -1.07
N ALA A 109 -14.23 -3.68 -0.84
CA ALA A 109 -15.69 -3.74 -0.70
C ALA A 109 -16.39 -4.21 -1.99
N LEU A 110 -15.83 -3.85 -3.15
CA LEU A 110 -16.32 -4.35 -4.44
C LEU A 110 -15.97 -5.83 -4.66
N LEU A 111 -14.77 -6.27 -4.28
CA LEU A 111 -14.34 -7.66 -4.42
C LEU A 111 -15.03 -8.59 -3.41
N PHE A 112 -15.25 -8.11 -2.20
CA PHE A 112 -15.78 -8.90 -1.07
C PHE A 112 -16.96 -8.19 -0.40
N PRO A 113 -18.13 -8.08 -1.06
CA PRO A 113 -19.25 -7.27 -0.57
C PRO A 113 -19.88 -7.79 0.74
N LYS A 114 -19.56 -9.01 1.15
CA LYS A 114 -20.03 -9.61 2.41
C LYS A 114 -19.03 -9.44 3.56
N ALA A 115 -17.79 -9.07 3.26
CA ALA A 115 -16.75 -8.91 4.28
C ALA A 115 -16.88 -7.54 4.95
N ARG A 116 -16.77 -7.52 6.28
CA ARG A 116 -16.70 -6.28 7.06
C ARG A 116 -15.24 -5.85 7.13
N ILE A 117 -14.97 -4.66 6.61
CA ILE A 117 -13.63 -4.11 6.49
C ILE A 117 -13.43 -3.03 7.54
N LEU A 118 -12.40 -3.16 8.35
CA LEU A 118 -11.98 -2.15 9.32
C LEU A 118 -10.80 -1.34 8.76
N ARG A 119 -11.02 -0.06 8.48
CA ARG A 119 -9.91 0.84 8.10
C ARG A 119 -9.32 1.53 9.32
N MET A 120 -7.99 1.42 9.45
CA MET A 120 -7.20 2.03 10.50
C MET A 120 -6.08 2.90 9.90
N ASP A 121 -6.32 4.19 9.82
CA ASP A 121 -5.33 5.18 9.40
C ASP A 121 -5.36 6.41 10.34
N ALA A 122 -4.40 7.32 10.16
CA ALA A 122 -4.28 8.51 11.00
C ALA A 122 -5.53 9.39 10.97
N ASP A 123 -6.26 9.39 9.84
CA ASP A 123 -7.45 10.22 9.65
C ASP A 123 -8.66 9.63 10.41
N THR A 124 -8.69 8.30 10.59
CA THR A 124 -9.79 7.58 11.28
C THR A 124 -9.54 7.38 12.77
N THR A 125 -8.34 7.70 13.28
CA THR A 125 -7.90 7.40 14.65
C THR A 125 -7.50 8.65 15.45
N MET A 126 -7.98 9.83 15.09
CA MET A 126 -7.63 11.09 15.80
C MET A 126 -8.04 11.10 17.28
N ALA A 127 -9.01 10.30 17.70
CA ALA A 127 -9.37 10.13 19.11
C ALA A 127 -8.64 8.91 19.70
N ARG A 128 -7.87 9.13 20.76
CA ARG A 128 -7.03 8.11 21.43
C ARG A 128 -7.78 6.84 21.82
N TYR A 129 -9.04 6.97 22.21
CA TYR A 129 -9.91 5.84 22.60
C TYR A 129 -10.51 5.09 21.39
N ALA A 130 -10.74 5.78 20.27
CA ALA A 130 -11.29 5.15 19.07
C ALA A 130 -10.35 4.10 18.43
N HIS A 131 -9.06 4.17 18.70
CA HIS A 131 -8.09 3.19 18.23
C HIS A 131 -8.19 1.87 18.99
N GLU A 132 -8.29 1.93 20.31
CA GLU A 132 -8.40 0.75 21.19
C GLU A 132 -9.73 0.03 20.99
N ASP A 133 -10.83 0.77 20.90
CA ASP A 133 -12.17 0.22 20.66
C ASP A 133 -12.24 -0.54 19.30
N LYS A 134 -11.65 0.03 18.26
CA LYS A 134 -11.60 -0.61 16.93
C LYS A 134 -10.76 -1.90 16.93
N LEU A 135 -9.64 -1.90 17.64
CA LEU A 135 -8.79 -3.09 17.78
C LEU A 135 -9.51 -4.18 18.59
N ALA A 136 -10.22 -3.80 19.66
CA ALA A 136 -11.03 -4.71 20.42
C ALA A 136 -12.16 -5.33 19.57
N ALA A 137 -12.86 -4.52 18.78
CA ALA A 137 -13.91 -5.00 17.86
C ALA A 137 -13.34 -5.97 16.81
N PHE A 138 -12.15 -5.70 16.28
CA PHE A 138 -11.47 -6.64 15.38
C PHE A 138 -11.09 -7.94 16.11
N SER A 139 -10.53 -7.86 17.29
CA SER A 139 -10.19 -9.04 18.12
C SER A 139 -11.41 -9.91 18.43
N HIS A 140 -12.57 -9.31 18.65
CA HIS A 140 -13.83 -10.03 18.89
C HIS A 140 -14.45 -10.61 17.61
N GLY A 141 -13.85 -10.36 16.43
CA GLY A 141 -14.34 -10.92 15.17
C GLY A 141 -15.50 -10.15 14.54
N GLU A 142 -15.66 -8.87 14.90
CA GLU A 142 -16.66 -8.01 14.27
C GLU A 142 -16.29 -7.64 12.82
N TYR A 143 -15.02 -7.81 12.47
CA TYR A 143 -14.46 -7.53 11.13
C TYR A 143 -13.61 -8.69 10.66
N GLU A 144 -13.69 -9.01 9.38
CA GLU A 144 -12.90 -10.07 8.72
C GLU A 144 -11.59 -9.55 8.16
N ILE A 145 -11.56 -8.30 7.69
CA ILE A 145 -10.38 -7.70 7.08
C ILE A 145 -10.04 -6.40 7.79
N MET A 146 -8.82 -6.28 8.28
CA MET A 146 -8.28 -5.02 8.78
C MET A 146 -7.31 -4.42 7.77
N LEU A 147 -7.58 -3.20 7.31
CA LEU A 147 -6.72 -2.43 6.42
C LEU A 147 -6.08 -1.29 7.23
N GLY A 148 -4.77 -1.32 7.37
CA GLY A 148 -4.09 -0.31 8.17
C GLY A 148 -2.72 0.08 7.65
N THR A 149 -2.17 1.14 8.26
CA THR A 149 -0.80 1.57 8.07
C THR A 149 0.10 0.93 9.13
N GLN A 150 1.39 1.22 9.13
CA GLN A 150 2.38 0.66 10.08
C GLN A 150 2.02 0.75 11.57
N MET A 151 1.04 1.58 11.96
CA MET A 151 0.56 1.67 13.33
C MET A 151 -0.12 0.38 13.82
N VAL A 152 -0.65 -0.42 12.90
CA VAL A 152 -1.33 -1.69 13.20
C VAL A 152 -0.35 -2.85 13.40
N ALA A 153 0.90 -2.70 12.96
CA ALA A 153 1.88 -3.80 12.96
C ALA A 153 2.64 -3.99 14.27
N LYS A 154 2.43 -3.15 15.28
CA LYS A 154 3.22 -3.21 16.52
C LYS A 154 2.42 -3.74 17.71
N GLY A 155 2.85 -4.89 18.23
CA GLY A 155 2.46 -5.39 19.55
C GLY A 155 1.03 -5.92 19.65
N LEU A 156 0.41 -6.28 18.53
CA LEU A 156 -0.95 -6.82 18.50
C LEU A 156 -0.89 -8.31 18.22
N ASP A 157 -1.48 -9.09 19.11
CA ASP A 157 -1.66 -10.54 18.95
C ASP A 157 -3.14 -10.82 18.64
N PHE A 158 -3.41 -11.27 17.44
CA PHE A 158 -4.75 -11.66 16.99
C PHE A 158 -4.75 -13.13 16.58
N PRO A 159 -5.20 -14.05 17.44
CA PRO A 159 -5.11 -15.50 17.21
C PRO A 159 -5.92 -15.98 16.00
N ARG A 160 -6.87 -15.19 15.50
CA ARG A 160 -7.70 -15.52 14.32
C ARG A 160 -7.12 -14.98 13.02
N VAL A 161 -6.03 -14.21 13.05
CA VAL A 161 -5.39 -13.67 11.87
C VAL A 161 -4.40 -14.71 11.32
N THR A 162 -4.70 -15.23 10.16
CA THR A 162 -3.89 -16.25 9.47
C THR A 162 -3.30 -15.74 8.16
N LEU A 163 -3.76 -14.57 7.69
CA LEU A 163 -3.25 -13.93 6.47
C LEU A 163 -2.82 -12.50 6.75
N VAL A 164 -1.58 -12.19 6.36
CA VAL A 164 -1.08 -10.81 6.32
C VAL A 164 -0.64 -10.47 4.90
N GLY A 165 -1.27 -9.47 4.32
CA GLY A 165 -0.94 -8.95 3.00
C GLY A 165 -0.28 -7.58 3.08
N VAL A 166 0.82 -7.39 2.33
CA VAL A 166 1.47 -6.08 2.20
C VAL A 166 1.13 -5.50 0.83
N ILE A 167 0.38 -4.40 0.83
CA ILE A 167 -0.03 -3.71 -0.39
C ILE A 167 1.02 -2.68 -0.75
N SER A 168 1.46 -2.68 -2.02
CA SER A 168 2.47 -1.75 -2.54
C SER A 168 3.79 -1.76 -1.75
N ALA A 169 4.35 -2.93 -1.49
CA ALA A 169 5.66 -3.09 -0.85
C ALA A 169 6.76 -2.29 -1.57
N ASP A 170 6.67 -2.18 -2.89
CA ASP A 170 7.61 -1.41 -3.73
C ASP A 170 7.69 0.07 -3.33
N GLN A 171 6.61 0.66 -2.83
CA GLN A 171 6.61 2.05 -2.36
C GLN A 171 7.57 2.27 -1.18
N GLN A 172 7.86 1.24 -0.40
CA GLN A 172 8.83 1.33 0.69
C GLN A 172 10.27 1.27 0.16
N LEU A 173 10.49 0.44 -0.84
CA LEU A 173 11.83 0.21 -1.41
C LEU A 173 12.35 1.44 -2.15
N TYR A 174 11.45 2.23 -2.74
CA TYR A 174 11.76 3.46 -3.49
C TYR A 174 11.63 4.74 -2.66
N ASN A 175 11.58 4.62 -1.34
CA ASN A 175 11.56 5.80 -0.46
C ASN A 175 12.98 6.34 -0.26
N ASP A 176 13.15 7.67 -0.18
CA ASP A 176 14.42 8.40 -0.08
C ASP A 176 15.16 8.22 1.27
N ASP A 177 14.71 7.30 2.11
CA ASP A 177 15.31 7.01 3.41
C ASP A 177 16.30 5.84 3.27
N TYR A 178 17.56 6.02 3.71
CA TYR A 178 18.57 4.95 3.72
C TYR A 178 18.16 3.70 4.51
N ARG A 179 17.14 3.82 5.39
CA ARG A 179 16.52 2.70 6.12
C ARG A 179 15.27 2.16 5.45
N SER A 180 15.00 2.51 4.20
CA SER A 180 13.78 2.09 3.50
C SER A 180 13.64 0.57 3.41
N LEU A 181 14.73 -0.13 3.14
CA LEU A 181 14.80 -1.60 3.10
C LEU A 181 14.50 -2.22 4.48
N GLU A 182 15.12 -1.70 5.52
CA GLU A 182 14.95 -2.17 6.90
C GLU A 182 13.50 -1.94 7.38
N ARG A 183 12.93 -0.79 7.05
CA ARG A 183 11.53 -0.45 7.38
C ARG A 183 10.52 -1.22 6.54
N ALA A 184 10.86 -1.62 5.32
CA ALA A 184 10.02 -2.48 4.51
C ALA A 184 9.95 -3.90 5.08
N PHE A 185 11.06 -4.37 5.66
CA PHE A 185 11.17 -5.72 6.22
C PHE A 185 10.56 -5.84 7.63
N ALA A 186 10.61 -4.77 8.43
CA ALA A 186 10.16 -4.79 9.81
C ALA A 186 8.70 -5.26 10.02
N PRO A 187 7.70 -4.83 9.23
CA PRO A 187 6.33 -5.33 9.38
C PRO A 187 6.18 -6.82 9.02
N VAL A 188 6.99 -7.32 8.09
CA VAL A 188 6.95 -8.72 7.65
C VAL A 188 7.59 -9.64 8.69
N SER A 189 8.68 -9.21 9.34
CA SER A 189 9.36 -10.02 10.36
C SER A 189 8.56 -10.12 11.66
N TYR A 190 7.73 -9.13 12.00
CA TYR A 190 6.85 -9.20 13.17
C TYR A 190 5.75 -10.25 13.05
N THR A 191 5.31 -10.57 11.84
CA THR A 191 4.29 -11.62 11.61
C THR A 191 4.85 -13.05 11.74
N HIS A 192 6.17 -13.22 11.67
CA HIS A 192 6.83 -14.52 11.87
C HIS A 192 7.14 -14.86 13.35
N LEU A 193 6.99 -13.89 14.25
CA LEU A 193 7.26 -14.09 15.69
C LEU A 193 6.04 -14.59 16.46
N THR A 194 4.91 -14.77 15.81
CA THR A 194 3.64 -15.23 16.43
C THR A 194 3.25 -16.66 15.97
N LEU A 195 4.18 -17.40 15.41
CA LEU A 195 4.01 -18.84 15.11
C LEU A 195 4.67 -19.70 16.16
#